data_109be8aeb3ebcfe0ac7cb738c65dbeab
#
_entry.id   109be8aeb3ebcfe0ac7cb738c65dbeab
#
_cell.length_a   1.000
_cell.length_b   1.000
_cell.length_c   1.000
_cell.angle_alpha   90.00
_cell.angle_beta   90.00
_cell.angle_gamma   90.00
#
_symmetry.space_group_name_H-M   'P 1'
#
loop_
_entity.id
_entity.type
_entity.pdbx_description
1 polymer ?
#
loop_
_entity_poly.entity_id
_entity_poly.type
_entity_poly.pdbx_seq_one_letter_code
_entity_poly.pdbx_strand_id
1 'polypeptide(L)'
;ESTGVEAGLAHRAATLSLGDAEVAHRLATVPQALTRREDLARLPLRIRTLSSAMEAAERLISLAEQDAADAAQQRDAAERAELLAMLGIAEGERVAPTLRAQVRRLEEQQKRRARRIQTDTLIRAVADIQTVLRDALALQLGAQAPLLNEYLREPLQEYAARTSPAQALSDVQAVETTLRRLRTNANARLALEALMSRFVR
;
A
#
# COMPACT_ATOMS: atom_id res chain seq x y z
N GLU A 1 -24.02 3.34 6.45
CA GLU A 1 -25.35 3.63 5.85
C GLU A 1 -25.58 5.12 5.54
N SER A 2 -24.76 6.04 6.00
CA SER A 2 -25.01 7.50 5.84
C SER A 2 -24.30 8.18 4.65
N THR A 3 -23.56 7.46 3.81
CA THR A 3 -22.68 8.07 2.77
C THR A 3 -23.22 7.97 1.33
N GLY A 4 -24.41 7.43 1.09
CA GLY A 4 -24.93 7.25 -0.27
C GLY A 4 -24.17 6.23 -1.13
N VAL A 5 -23.30 5.43 -0.51
CA VAL A 5 -22.51 4.38 -1.18
C VAL A 5 -23.40 3.16 -1.44
N GLU A 6 -23.24 2.53 -2.60
CA GLU A 6 -23.93 1.28 -2.94
C GLU A 6 -23.67 0.20 -1.88
N ALA A 7 -24.70 -0.53 -1.45
CA ALA A 7 -24.61 -1.53 -0.37
C ALA A 7 -23.54 -2.61 -0.62
N GLY A 8 -23.39 -3.08 -1.86
CA GLY A 8 -22.37 -4.06 -2.25
C GLY A 8 -20.96 -3.52 -2.09
N LEU A 9 -20.71 -2.27 -2.49
CA LEU A 9 -19.43 -1.59 -2.32
C LEU A 9 -19.10 -1.36 -0.83
N ALA A 10 -20.10 -0.91 -0.06
CA ALA A 10 -19.95 -0.69 1.38
C ALA A 10 -19.61 -1.99 2.11
N HIS A 11 -20.30 -3.09 1.79
CA HIS A 11 -20.00 -4.40 2.38
C HIS A 11 -18.58 -4.89 2.05
N ARG A 12 -18.15 -4.79 0.80
CA ARG A 12 -16.79 -5.16 0.38
C ARG A 12 -15.74 -4.31 1.08
N ALA A 13 -15.93 -2.99 1.14
CA ALA A 13 -15.05 -2.07 1.83
C ALA A 13 -14.93 -2.41 3.33
N ALA A 14 -16.04 -2.71 3.99
CA ALA A 14 -16.08 -3.12 5.40
C ALA A 14 -15.34 -4.45 5.63
N THR A 15 -15.58 -5.46 4.80
CA THR A 15 -14.90 -6.76 4.89
C THR A 15 -13.37 -6.60 4.74
N LEU A 16 -12.95 -5.84 3.74
CA LEU A 16 -11.55 -5.65 3.41
C LEU A 16 -10.81 -4.70 4.35
N SER A 17 -11.52 -3.88 5.15
CA SER A 17 -10.92 -2.99 6.14
C SER A 17 -10.48 -3.70 7.41
N LEU A 18 -10.88 -4.96 7.61
CA LEU A 18 -10.58 -5.74 8.82
C LEU A 18 -10.97 -5.04 10.13
N GLY A 19 -12.04 -4.24 10.10
CA GLY A 19 -12.56 -3.49 11.24
C GLY A 19 -12.02 -2.06 11.39
N ASP A 20 -11.14 -1.61 10.51
CA ASP A 20 -10.69 -0.22 10.47
C ASP A 20 -11.70 0.66 9.73
N ALA A 21 -12.40 1.53 10.48
CA ALA A 21 -13.47 2.37 9.94
C ALA A 21 -12.94 3.45 8.96
N GLU A 22 -11.74 3.97 9.16
CA GLU A 22 -11.13 4.96 8.26
C GLU A 22 -10.75 4.31 6.93
N VAL A 23 -10.17 3.11 6.98
CA VAL A 23 -9.86 2.32 5.78
C VAL A 23 -11.15 1.95 5.05
N ALA A 24 -12.21 1.50 5.76
CA ALA A 24 -13.51 1.18 5.16
C ALA A 24 -14.11 2.39 4.44
N HIS A 25 -14.11 3.54 5.10
CA HIS A 25 -14.62 4.79 4.53
C HIS A 25 -13.85 5.17 3.26
N ARG A 26 -12.52 5.15 3.31
CA ARG A 26 -11.67 5.46 2.15
C ARG A 26 -11.90 4.51 0.98
N LEU A 27 -11.99 3.20 1.22
CA LEU A 27 -12.25 2.21 0.18
C LEU A 27 -13.64 2.39 -0.46
N ALA A 28 -14.61 2.86 0.30
CA ALA A 28 -15.97 3.07 -0.17
C ALA A 28 -16.18 4.41 -0.89
N THR A 29 -15.40 5.46 -0.57
CA THR A 29 -15.66 6.83 -1.02
C THR A 29 -14.62 7.39 -1.97
N VAL A 30 -13.36 6.92 -1.91
CA VAL A 30 -12.31 7.40 -2.81
C VAL A 30 -12.37 6.65 -4.13
N PRO A 31 -12.54 7.36 -5.27
CA PRO A 31 -12.59 6.72 -6.58
C PRO A 31 -11.39 5.80 -6.80
N GLN A 32 -11.65 4.61 -7.32
CA GLN A 32 -10.64 3.59 -7.63
C GLN A 32 -9.83 3.03 -6.46
N ALA A 33 -10.02 3.49 -5.20
CA ALA A 33 -9.26 2.97 -4.06
C ALA A 33 -9.43 1.46 -3.88
N LEU A 34 -10.66 0.96 -3.99
CA LEU A 34 -10.96 -0.46 -3.92
C LEU A 34 -10.35 -1.23 -5.10
N THR A 35 -10.50 -0.74 -6.33
CA THR A 35 -9.94 -1.38 -7.53
C THR A 35 -8.42 -1.47 -7.45
N ARG A 36 -7.75 -0.39 -7.04
CA ARG A 36 -6.29 -0.39 -6.84
C ARG A 36 -5.86 -1.43 -5.81
N ARG A 37 -6.57 -1.51 -4.68
CA ARG A 37 -6.31 -2.51 -3.65
C ARG A 37 -6.45 -3.93 -4.18
N GLU A 38 -7.53 -4.20 -4.92
CA GLU A 38 -7.78 -5.51 -5.51
C GLU A 38 -6.72 -5.91 -6.52
N ASP A 39 -6.26 -4.98 -7.35
CA ASP A 39 -5.19 -5.21 -8.31
C ASP A 39 -3.85 -5.55 -7.63
N LEU A 40 -3.52 -4.86 -6.53
CA LEU A 40 -2.30 -5.15 -5.76
C LEU A 40 -2.39 -6.49 -5.04
N ALA A 41 -3.55 -6.81 -4.46
CA ALA A 41 -3.78 -8.08 -3.79
C ALA A 41 -3.63 -9.29 -4.73
N ARG A 42 -3.88 -9.11 -6.04
CA ARG A 42 -3.71 -10.15 -7.07
C ARG A 42 -2.25 -10.43 -7.44
N LEU A 43 -1.32 -9.51 -7.16
CA LEU A 43 0.07 -9.61 -7.65
C LEU A 43 0.72 -10.97 -7.33
N PRO A 44 0.72 -11.48 -6.09
CA PRO A 44 1.37 -12.74 -5.77
C PRO A 44 0.79 -13.95 -6.52
N LEU A 45 -0.49 -13.89 -6.87
CA LEU A 45 -1.17 -14.97 -7.58
C LEU A 45 -0.74 -15.07 -9.06
N ARG A 46 -0.20 -13.99 -9.64
CA ARG A 46 0.18 -13.88 -11.06
C ARG A 46 1.66 -14.09 -11.32
N ILE A 47 2.49 -14.10 -10.28
CA ILE A 47 3.94 -14.25 -10.42
C ILE A 47 4.27 -15.66 -10.89
N ARG A 48 5.08 -15.77 -11.95
CA ARG A 48 5.56 -17.06 -12.53
C ARG A 48 7.07 -17.02 -12.80
N THR A 49 7.63 -15.83 -12.98
CA THR A 49 9.04 -15.62 -13.35
C THR A 49 9.65 -14.56 -12.45
N LEU A 50 10.98 -14.53 -12.40
CA LEU A 50 11.70 -13.48 -11.66
C LEU A 50 11.41 -12.08 -12.23
N SER A 51 11.24 -11.95 -13.56
CA SER A 51 10.86 -10.67 -14.18
C SER A 51 9.51 -10.20 -13.64
N SER A 52 8.48 -11.07 -13.65
CA SER A 52 7.16 -10.69 -13.11
C SER A 52 7.18 -10.40 -11.61
N ALA A 53 8.12 -10.98 -10.86
CA ALA A 53 8.33 -10.65 -9.45
C ALA A 53 8.91 -9.24 -9.26
N MET A 54 9.92 -8.88 -10.08
CA MET A 54 10.51 -7.54 -10.05
C MET A 54 9.50 -6.47 -10.49
N GLU A 55 8.73 -6.74 -11.55
CA GLU A 55 7.65 -5.85 -12.00
C GLU A 55 6.58 -5.65 -10.91
N ALA A 56 6.21 -6.70 -10.19
CA ALA A 56 5.27 -6.60 -9.07
C ALA A 56 5.81 -5.74 -7.92
N ALA A 57 7.09 -5.90 -7.56
CA ALA A 57 7.74 -5.07 -6.56
C ALA A 57 7.79 -3.59 -6.98
N GLU A 58 8.17 -3.32 -8.23
CA GLU A 58 8.21 -1.97 -8.79
C GLU A 58 6.82 -1.32 -8.79
N ARG A 59 5.78 -2.06 -9.15
CA ARG A 59 4.40 -1.58 -9.15
C ARG A 59 3.94 -1.13 -7.75
N LEU A 60 4.30 -1.88 -6.70
CA LEU A 60 4.02 -1.50 -5.31
C LEU A 60 4.73 -0.20 -4.92
N ILE A 61 6.00 -0.05 -5.30
CA ILE A 61 6.81 1.13 -5.01
C ILE A 61 6.23 2.35 -5.72
N SER A 62 6.00 2.24 -7.04
CA SER A 62 5.45 3.34 -7.85
C SER A 62 4.11 3.83 -7.32
N LEU A 63 3.24 2.92 -6.88
CA LEU A 63 1.97 3.31 -6.28
C LEU A 63 2.17 4.10 -4.99
N ALA A 64 3.07 3.66 -4.11
CA ALA A 64 3.35 4.35 -2.86
C ALA A 64 3.97 5.74 -3.09
N GLU A 65 4.79 5.89 -4.12
CA GLU A 65 5.33 7.18 -4.56
C GLU A 65 4.25 8.11 -5.09
N GLN A 66 3.33 7.59 -5.90
CA GLN A 66 2.19 8.35 -6.41
C GLN A 66 1.25 8.80 -5.28
N ASP A 67 0.88 7.90 -4.37
CA ASP A 67 0.05 8.24 -3.21
C ASP A 67 0.68 9.36 -2.35
N ALA A 68 2.01 9.32 -2.16
CA ALA A 68 2.72 10.35 -1.43
C ALA A 68 2.78 11.69 -2.19
N ALA A 69 2.98 11.64 -3.50
CA ALA A 69 3.00 12.84 -4.35
C ALA A 69 1.62 13.50 -4.39
N ASP A 70 0.55 12.73 -4.58
CA ASP A 70 -0.83 13.23 -4.62
C ASP A 70 -1.22 13.87 -3.27
N ALA A 71 -0.84 13.24 -2.14
CA ALA A 71 -1.10 13.79 -0.80
C ALA A 71 -0.28 15.06 -0.49
N ALA A 72 0.90 15.20 -1.11
CA ALA A 72 1.80 16.34 -0.90
C ALA A 72 1.41 17.56 -1.72
N GLN A 73 0.94 17.37 -2.97
CA GLN A 73 0.91 18.40 -4.00
C GLN A 73 0.23 19.70 -3.57
N GLN A 74 -0.99 19.66 -3.08
CA GLN A 74 -1.72 20.86 -2.68
C GLN A 74 -1.25 21.41 -1.34
N ARG A 75 -1.01 20.53 -0.38
CA ARG A 75 -0.66 20.89 0.98
C ARG A 75 0.73 21.52 1.06
N ASP A 76 1.72 20.92 0.41
CA ASP A 76 3.11 21.38 0.45
C ASP A 76 3.27 22.74 -0.24
N ALA A 77 2.53 22.97 -1.34
CA ALA A 77 2.49 24.28 -2.01
C ALA A 77 1.87 25.37 -1.11
N ALA A 78 0.74 25.05 -0.46
CA ALA A 78 0.07 25.99 0.45
C ALA A 78 0.95 26.33 1.67
N GLU A 79 1.53 25.33 2.33
CA GLU A 79 2.46 25.53 3.47
C GLU A 79 3.68 26.37 3.08
N ARG A 80 4.21 26.16 1.87
CA ARG A 80 5.33 26.95 1.36
C ARG A 80 4.93 28.40 1.11
N ALA A 81 3.79 28.63 0.46
CA ALA A 81 3.27 29.98 0.20
C ALA A 81 3.01 30.74 1.51
N GLU A 82 2.38 30.08 2.49
CA GLU A 82 2.13 30.64 3.81
C GLU A 82 3.44 31.04 4.52
N LEU A 83 4.44 30.15 4.53
CA LEU A 83 5.74 30.45 5.12
C LEU A 83 6.41 31.64 4.44
N LEU A 84 6.42 31.71 3.11
CA LEU A 84 7.02 32.82 2.37
C LEU A 84 6.30 34.16 2.67
N ALA A 85 4.98 34.14 2.75
CA ALA A 85 4.19 35.32 3.12
C ALA A 85 4.50 35.79 4.54
N MET A 86 4.59 34.85 5.52
CA MET A 86 5.00 35.17 6.90
C MET A 86 6.40 35.79 6.98
N LEU A 87 7.30 35.41 6.08
CA LEU A 87 8.66 35.93 6.00
C LEU A 87 8.77 37.24 5.20
N GLY A 88 7.65 37.75 4.66
CA GLY A 88 7.61 38.96 3.85
C GLY A 88 8.24 38.81 2.47
N ILE A 89 8.30 37.57 1.93
CA ILE A 89 8.90 37.23 0.64
C ILE A 89 7.78 37.13 -0.39
N ALA A 90 7.85 37.91 -1.46
CA ALA A 90 6.88 37.81 -2.56
C ALA A 90 7.09 36.56 -3.41
N GLU A 91 6.04 36.14 -4.12
CA GLU A 91 6.12 34.95 -5.01
C GLU A 91 7.16 35.22 -6.11
N GLY A 92 8.10 34.25 -6.28
CA GLY A 92 9.20 34.36 -7.24
C GLY A 92 10.43 35.14 -6.74
N GLU A 93 10.36 35.75 -5.56
CA GLU A 93 11.49 36.46 -4.98
C GLU A 93 12.54 35.51 -4.41
N ARG A 94 13.82 35.91 -4.46
CA ARG A 94 14.92 35.11 -3.89
C ARG A 94 14.88 35.14 -2.37
N VAL A 95 14.85 33.96 -1.76
CA VAL A 95 14.95 33.79 -0.31
C VAL A 95 16.33 34.29 0.18
N ALA A 96 16.32 35.26 1.07
CA ALA A 96 17.54 35.79 1.69
C ALA A 96 18.31 34.68 2.43
N PRO A 97 19.64 34.72 2.47
CA PRO A 97 20.48 33.70 3.14
C PRO A 97 20.07 33.42 4.59
N THR A 98 19.68 34.45 5.33
CA THR A 98 19.24 34.39 6.73
C THR A 98 17.91 33.61 6.91
N LEU A 99 17.05 33.58 5.91
CA LEU A 99 15.73 32.94 5.94
C LEU A 99 15.74 31.54 5.33
N ARG A 100 16.81 31.14 4.62
CA ARG A 100 16.91 29.83 3.97
C ARG A 100 16.80 28.66 4.94
N ALA A 101 17.24 28.84 6.18
CA ALA A 101 17.16 27.79 7.20
C ALA A 101 15.71 27.41 7.52
N GLN A 102 14.78 28.38 7.53
CA GLN A 102 13.35 28.13 7.80
C GLN A 102 12.69 27.41 6.62
N VAL A 103 12.97 27.83 5.39
CA VAL A 103 12.47 27.16 4.19
C VAL A 103 12.98 25.72 4.11
N ARG A 104 14.27 25.51 4.37
CA ARG A 104 14.87 24.17 4.39
C ARG A 104 14.23 23.26 5.45
N ARG A 105 13.92 23.79 6.63
CA ARG A 105 13.23 23.06 7.70
C ARG A 105 11.85 22.58 7.25
N LEU A 106 11.08 23.44 6.58
CA LEU A 106 9.78 23.07 6.01
C LEU A 106 9.95 21.94 4.97
N GLU A 107 10.86 22.10 4.01
CA GLU A 107 11.15 21.10 2.97
C GLU A 107 11.57 19.73 3.56
N GLU A 108 12.34 19.74 4.65
CA GLU A 108 12.70 18.50 5.36
C GLU A 108 11.50 17.85 6.06
N GLN A 109 10.59 18.64 6.63
CA GLN A 109 9.34 18.15 7.21
C GLN A 109 8.44 17.55 6.14
N GLN A 110 8.30 18.21 4.99
CA GLN A 110 7.54 17.71 3.84
C GLN A 110 8.12 16.39 3.31
N LYS A 111 9.44 16.28 3.15
CA LYS A 111 10.12 15.04 2.77
C LYS A 111 9.89 13.90 3.77
N ARG A 112 9.95 14.18 5.08
CA ARG A 112 9.69 13.16 6.12
C ARG A 112 8.24 12.68 6.05
N ARG A 113 7.28 13.60 5.83
CA ARG A 113 5.85 13.28 5.66
C ARG A 113 5.62 12.39 4.44
N ALA A 114 6.19 12.76 3.28
CA ALA A 114 6.10 11.96 2.06
C ALA A 114 6.65 10.53 2.26
N ARG A 115 7.82 10.38 2.88
CA ARG A 115 8.39 9.06 3.21
C ARG A 115 7.49 8.24 4.13
N ARG A 116 6.85 8.89 5.11
CA ARG A 116 5.91 8.22 5.99
C ARG A 116 4.69 7.71 5.22
N ILE A 117 4.10 8.53 4.36
CA ILE A 117 2.97 8.13 3.50
C ILE A 117 3.36 6.95 2.61
N GLN A 118 4.53 6.99 1.96
CA GLN A 118 5.06 5.87 1.16
C GLN A 118 5.14 4.58 1.99
N THR A 119 5.75 4.65 3.16
CA THR A 119 5.90 3.49 4.05
C THR A 119 4.55 2.94 4.49
N ASP A 120 3.62 3.80 4.89
CA ASP A 120 2.28 3.40 5.34
C ASP A 120 1.47 2.76 4.19
N THR A 121 1.61 3.28 2.97
CA THR A 121 0.99 2.68 1.76
C THR A 121 1.56 1.29 1.47
N LEU A 122 2.88 1.11 1.53
CA LEU A 122 3.53 -0.19 1.34
C LEU A 122 3.13 -1.20 2.43
N ILE A 123 3.08 -0.78 3.68
CA ILE A 123 2.64 -1.64 4.79
C ILE A 123 1.22 -2.12 4.56
N ARG A 124 0.30 -1.23 4.15
CA ARG A 124 -1.09 -1.63 3.82
C ARG A 124 -1.15 -2.60 2.66
N ALA A 125 -0.46 -2.32 1.56
CA ALA A 125 -0.44 -3.20 0.39
C ALA A 125 0.11 -4.60 0.71
N VAL A 126 1.17 -4.69 1.52
CA VAL A 126 1.74 -5.98 1.96
C VAL A 126 0.82 -6.70 2.94
N ALA A 127 0.10 -5.99 3.80
CA ALA A 127 -0.94 -6.57 4.65
C ALA A 127 -2.13 -7.12 3.84
N ASP A 128 -2.51 -6.46 2.75
CA ASP A 128 -3.52 -6.97 1.82
C ASP A 128 -3.07 -8.28 1.16
N ILE A 129 -1.82 -8.40 0.76
CA ILE A 129 -1.22 -9.65 0.26
C ILE A 129 -1.33 -10.77 1.31
N GLN A 130 -1.13 -10.45 2.60
CA GLN A 130 -1.29 -11.42 3.69
C GLN A 130 -2.71 -12.01 3.73
N THR A 131 -3.74 -11.19 3.50
CA THR A 131 -5.13 -11.69 3.45
C THR A 131 -5.38 -12.65 2.30
N VAL A 132 -4.75 -12.43 1.16
CA VAL A 132 -4.83 -13.32 -0.01
C VAL A 132 -4.17 -14.67 0.27
N LEU A 133 -2.99 -14.66 0.89
CA LEU A 133 -2.29 -15.91 1.26
C LEU A 133 -3.03 -16.69 2.36
N ARG A 134 -3.66 -15.98 3.30
CA ARG A 134 -4.55 -16.59 4.30
C ARG A 134 -5.71 -17.33 3.62
N ASP A 135 -6.34 -16.69 2.63
CA ASP A 135 -7.46 -17.29 1.91
C ASP A 135 -7.01 -18.52 1.08
N ALA A 136 -5.84 -18.46 0.45
CA ALA A 136 -5.26 -19.59 -0.26
C ALA A 136 -4.99 -20.78 0.69
N LEU A 137 -4.43 -20.52 1.86
CA LEU A 137 -4.20 -21.54 2.89
C LEU A 137 -5.53 -22.13 3.41
N ALA A 138 -6.55 -21.29 3.62
CA ALA A 138 -7.88 -21.75 4.03
C ALA A 138 -8.49 -22.73 3.00
N LEU A 139 -8.36 -22.43 1.72
CA LEU A 139 -8.80 -23.33 0.64
C LEU A 139 -8.03 -24.67 0.64
N GLN A 140 -6.70 -24.63 0.81
CA GLN A 140 -5.88 -25.84 0.88
C GLN A 140 -6.23 -26.76 2.05
N LEU A 141 -6.61 -26.17 3.19
CA LEU A 141 -6.97 -26.89 4.40
C LEU A 141 -8.45 -27.31 4.44
N GLY A 142 -9.25 -26.93 3.44
CA GLY A 142 -10.70 -27.19 3.43
C GLY A 142 -11.43 -26.47 4.57
N ALA A 143 -10.91 -25.33 5.03
CA ALA A 143 -11.51 -24.60 6.14
C ALA A 143 -12.87 -23.98 5.74
N GLN A 144 -13.86 -24.10 6.63
CA GLN A 144 -15.21 -23.55 6.42
C GLN A 144 -15.29 -22.03 6.71
N ALA A 145 -14.15 -21.35 6.77
CA ALA A 145 -14.10 -19.91 6.99
C ALA A 145 -14.40 -19.14 5.70
N PRO A 146 -15.16 -18.03 5.76
CA PRO A 146 -15.40 -17.22 4.58
C PRO A 146 -14.09 -16.61 4.07
N LEU A 147 -13.96 -16.52 2.75
CA LEU A 147 -12.83 -15.85 2.12
C LEU A 147 -12.99 -14.34 2.27
N LEU A 148 -11.92 -13.65 2.64
CA LEU A 148 -11.88 -12.19 2.65
C LEU A 148 -11.84 -11.62 1.23
N ASN A 149 -11.17 -12.35 0.32
CA ASN A 149 -10.99 -11.97 -1.07
C ASN A 149 -11.82 -12.89 -2.00
N GLU A 150 -13.14 -13.00 -1.74
CA GLU A 150 -14.04 -13.87 -2.49
C GLU A 150 -14.00 -13.59 -4.01
N TYR A 151 -13.81 -12.35 -4.41
CA TYR A 151 -13.64 -11.91 -5.81
C TYR A 151 -12.38 -12.49 -6.49
N LEU A 152 -11.49 -13.13 -5.73
CA LEU A 152 -10.28 -13.83 -6.21
C LEU A 152 -10.41 -15.36 -6.11
N ARG A 153 -11.60 -15.92 -5.92
CA ARG A 153 -11.80 -17.36 -5.67
C ARG A 153 -11.08 -18.24 -6.70
N GLU A 154 -11.28 -18.00 -7.99
CA GLU A 154 -10.64 -18.79 -9.06
C GLU A 154 -9.10 -18.66 -9.02
N PRO A 155 -8.48 -17.46 -9.04
CA PRO A 155 -7.03 -17.31 -8.89
C PRO A 155 -6.47 -17.91 -7.59
N LEU A 156 -7.24 -17.87 -6.48
CA LEU A 156 -6.86 -18.47 -5.21
C LEU A 156 -6.84 -20.00 -5.30
N GLN A 157 -7.83 -20.62 -5.97
CA GLN A 157 -7.88 -22.06 -6.21
C GLN A 157 -6.70 -22.52 -7.08
N GLU A 158 -6.38 -21.79 -8.14
CA GLU A 158 -5.21 -22.07 -8.98
C GLU A 158 -3.90 -21.98 -8.19
N TYR A 159 -3.76 -20.95 -7.35
CA TYR A 159 -2.59 -20.81 -6.49
C TYR A 159 -2.51 -21.95 -5.46
N ALA A 160 -3.62 -22.29 -4.83
CA ALA A 160 -3.72 -23.37 -3.85
C ALA A 160 -3.37 -24.73 -4.48
N ALA A 161 -3.77 -24.99 -5.72
CA ALA A 161 -3.49 -26.24 -6.43
C ALA A 161 -2.00 -26.41 -6.78
N ARG A 162 -1.25 -25.35 -7.00
CA ARG A 162 0.20 -25.37 -7.35
C ARG A 162 1.14 -25.18 -6.17
N THR A 163 0.63 -24.96 -4.97
CA THR A 163 1.42 -24.77 -3.74
C THR A 163 1.01 -25.79 -2.69
N SER A 164 1.91 -26.12 -1.78
CA SER A 164 1.57 -26.91 -0.61
C SER A 164 1.17 -26.00 0.57
N PRO A 165 0.41 -26.53 1.57
CA PRO A 165 0.12 -25.78 2.79
C PRO A 165 1.37 -25.29 3.52
N ALA A 166 2.45 -26.07 3.53
CA ALA A 166 3.72 -25.69 4.13
C ALA A 166 4.36 -24.49 3.40
N GLN A 167 4.28 -24.46 2.06
CA GLN A 167 4.74 -23.35 1.26
C GLN A 167 3.89 -22.08 1.51
N ALA A 168 2.55 -22.21 1.50
CA ALA A 168 1.65 -21.09 1.78
C ALA A 168 1.91 -20.51 3.18
N LEU A 169 2.13 -21.34 4.20
CA LEU A 169 2.51 -20.88 5.54
C LEU A 169 3.87 -20.16 5.54
N SER A 170 4.86 -20.70 4.83
CA SER A 170 6.17 -20.04 4.67
C SER A 170 6.07 -18.69 3.97
N ASP A 171 5.14 -18.53 3.02
CA ASP A 171 4.89 -17.26 2.34
C ASP A 171 4.22 -16.24 3.27
N VAL A 172 3.27 -16.65 4.11
CA VAL A 172 2.69 -15.80 5.17
C VAL A 172 3.79 -15.30 6.11
N GLN A 173 4.71 -16.17 6.55
CA GLN A 173 5.84 -15.78 7.41
C GLN A 173 6.78 -14.78 6.72
N ALA A 174 6.99 -14.92 5.41
CA ALA A 174 7.79 -13.98 4.62
C ALA A 174 7.11 -12.60 4.54
N VAL A 175 5.79 -12.55 4.39
CA VAL A 175 5.00 -11.31 4.45
C VAL A 175 5.16 -10.64 5.81
N GLU A 176 5.01 -11.37 6.92
CA GLU A 176 5.20 -10.82 8.26
C GLU A 176 6.62 -10.26 8.48
N THR A 177 7.62 -10.97 7.95
CA THR A 177 9.01 -10.51 7.99
C THR A 177 9.18 -9.22 7.21
N THR A 178 8.55 -9.11 6.03
CA THR A 178 8.58 -7.90 5.21
C THR A 178 7.88 -6.73 5.90
N LEU A 179 6.72 -6.96 6.52
CA LEU A 179 6.01 -5.95 7.32
C LEU A 179 6.89 -5.41 8.46
N ARG A 180 7.60 -6.28 9.18
CA ARG A 180 8.57 -5.87 10.22
C ARG A 180 9.70 -5.02 9.65
N ARG A 181 10.27 -5.43 8.51
CA ARG A 181 11.35 -4.69 7.82
C ARG A 181 10.90 -3.29 7.40
N LEU A 182 9.71 -3.16 6.79
CA LEU A 182 9.16 -1.87 6.40
C LEU A 182 8.97 -0.93 7.60
N ARG A 183 8.54 -1.45 8.76
CA ARG A 183 8.39 -0.66 10.00
C ARG A 183 9.71 -0.22 10.62
N THR A 184 10.82 -0.89 10.33
CA THR A 184 12.15 -0.60 10.88
C THR A 184 13.06 0.16 9.92
N ASN A 185 12.51 0.86 8.93
CA ASN A 185 13.24 1.63 7.92
C ASN A 185 14.27 0.81 7.10
N ALA A 186 14.06 -0.48 6.93
CA ALA A 186 14.83 -1.25 5.96
C ALA A 186 14.59 -0.74 4.53
N ASN A 187 15.50 -1.05 3.63
CA ASN A 187 15.32 -0.71 2.22
C ASN A 187 14.05 -1.39 1.67
N ALA A 188 13.01 -0.59 1.42
CA ALA A 188 11.71 -1.08 1.00
C ALA A 188 11.78 -1.83 -0.33
N ARG A 189 12.55 -1.33 -1.31
CA ARG A 189 12.75 -1.99 -2.61
C ARG A 189 13.29 -3.41 -2.43
N LEU A 190 14.40 -3.58 -1.73
CA LEU A 190 15.01 -4.89 -1.49
C LEU A 190 14.07 -5.83 -0.72
N ALA A 191 13.33 -5.30 0.26
CA ALA A 191 12.37 -6.09 1.03
C ALA A 191 11.21 -6.61 0.17
N LEU A 192 10.69 -5.78 -0.75
CA LEU A 192 9.61 -6.14 -1.66
C LEU A 192 10.09 -7.07 -2.78
N GLU A 193 11.25 -6.81 -3.39
CA GLU A 193 11.86 -7.69 -4.39
C GLU A 193 12.09 -9.09 -3.81
N ALA A 194 12.62 -9.18 -2.59
CA ALA A 194 12.82 -10.45 -1.89
C ALA A 194 11.48 -11.16 -1.60
N LEU A 195 10.44 -10.41 -1.20
CA LEU A 195 9.10 -10.96 -0.99
C LEU A 195 8.51 -11.48 -2.29
N MET A 196 8.49 -10.66 -3.36
CA MET A 196 7.88 -11.05 -4.63
C MET A 196 8.60 -12.23 -5.29
N SER A 197 9.92 -12.32 -5.16
CA SER A 197 10.72 -13.44 -5.68
C SER A 197 10.33 -14.79 -5.07
N ARG A 198 9.75 -14.81 -3.86
CA ARG A 198 9.27 -16.06 -3.24
C ARG A 198 8.06 -16.67 -3.92
N PHE A 199 7.29 -15.85 -4.65
CA PHE A 199 6.10 -16.32 -5.38
C PHE A 199 6.41 -16.87 -6.77
N VAL A 200 7.66 -16.84 -7.20
CA VAL A 200 8.12 -17.48 -8.46
C VAL A 200 8.04 -19.00 -8.34
N ARG A 201 7.12 -19.61 -9.11
CA ARG A 201 6.85 -21.06 -9.10
C ARG A 201 6.28 -21.54 -10.44
#